data_296e9f815efe9cb8719e622051f1408a
#
_entry.id   296e9f815efe9cb8719e622051f1408a
#
_cell.length_a   1.000
_cell.length_b   1.000
_cell.length_c   1.000
_cell.angle_alpha   90.00
_cell.angle_beta   90.00
_cell.angle_gamma   90.00
#
_symmetry.space_group_name_H-M   'P 1'
#
loop_
_entity.id
_entity.type
_entity.pdbx_description
1 polymer ?
#
loop_
_entity_poly.entity_id
_entity_poly.type
_entity_poly.pdbx_seq_one_letter_code
_entity_poly.pdbx_strand_id
1 'polypeptide(L)'
;MEQEFSTQDLSAIRNKARDIAAQVNASKAALSQEGTMPNKKGAGSSGTGVFVSSEGLIVTAAHVVEGASKVEVCLPGGNRTATVMEIDSKNDLAILRIGGSGYPAAPLIPSRNINLGQSVFTIGFPNTDIQGASPKFTKGEISSLNGMRDEPTQWQISVPVQSGNSGSPLFDESGNVVGIVVSKLNAIETAVTTGDLIQNVNYAVKNAYLFPMLEKFPDKLEGPKKSGFFKKFESVVEDSKKTVVLILAY
;
A
#
# COMPACT_ATOMS: atom_id res chain seq x y z
N MET A 1 34.56 4.55 -22.08
CA MET A 1 35.37 3.68 -21.23
C MET A 1 34.43 3.14 -20.17
N GLU A 2 33.87 1.95 -20.42
CA GLU A 2 33.09 1.20 -19.43
C GLU A 2 34.08 0.58 -18.44
N GLN A 3 33.95 0.92 -17.16
CA GLN A 3 34.68 0.21 -16.10
C GLN A 3 33.97 -1.13 -15.85
N GLU A 4 34.50 -2.22 -16.39
CA GLU A 4 34.11 -3.58 -15.98
C GLU A 4 34.49 -3.78 -14.51
N PHE A 5 33.50 -3.95 -13.66
CA PHE A 5 33.72 -4.37 -12.27
C PHE A 5 34.27 -5.81 -12.26
N SER A 6 35.37 -6.03 -11.55
CA SER A 6 35.94 -7.36 -11.42
C SER A 6 34.98 -8.28 -10.64
N THR A 7 35.09 -9.59 -10.87
CA THR A 7 34.34 -10.62 -10.10
C THR A 7 34.63 -10.55 -8.59
N GLN A 8 35.76 -10.00 -8.18
CA GLN A 8 36.12 -9.75 -6.78
C GLN A 8 35.33 -8.57 -6.19
N ASP A 9 35.10 -7.50 -6.97
CA ASP A 9 34.30 -6.35 -6.52
C ASP A 9 32.83 -6.74 -6.33
N LEU A 10 32.29 -7.57 -7.22
CA LEU A 10 30.92 -8.08 -7.10
C LEU A 10 30.75 -9.01 -5.89
N SER A 11 31.77 -9.83 -5.56
CA SER A 11 31.72 -10.68 -4.38
C SER A 11 31.81 -9.87 -3.08
N ALA A 12 32.61 -8.80 -3.06
CA ALA A 12 32.73 -7.89 -1.94
C ALA A 12 31.41 -7.12 -1.69
N ILE A 13 30.76 -6.66 -2.76
CA ILE A 13 29.45 -5.99 -2.67
C ILE A 13 28.38 -6.96 -2.14
N ARG A 14 28.34 -8.21 -2.62
CA ARG A 14 27.42 -9.24 -2.13
C ARG A 14 27.62 -9.56 -0.65
N ASN A 15 28.85 -9.67 -0.20
CA ASN A 15 29.15 -9.93 1.21
C ASN A 15 28.74 -8.74 2.07
N LYS A 16 29.03 -7.52 1.65
CA LYS A 16 28.65 -6.29 2.34
C LYS A 16 27.11 -6.13 2.42
N ALA A 17 26.38 -6.49 1.36
CA ALA A 17 24.91 -6.49 1.37
C ALA A 17 24.35 -7.52 2.36
N ARG A 18 24.95 -8.72 2.47
CA ARG A 18 24.58 -9.73 3.47
C ARG A 18 24.85 -9.27 4.90
N ASP A 19 25.99 -8.63 5.14
CA ASP A 19 26.35 -8.11 6.46
C ASP A 19 25.40 -6.97 6.88
N ILE A 20 25.03 -6.07 5.96
CA ILE A 20 24.03 -5.02 6.21
C ILE A 20 22.66 -5.64 6.51
N ALA A 21 22.24 -6.66 5.76
CA ALA A 21 20.98 -7.35 6.01
C ALA A 21 20.97 -8.05 7.38
N ALA A 22 22.09 -8.67 7.79
CA ALA A 22 22.24 -9.28 9.10
C ALA A 22 22.21 -8.22 10.23
N GLN A 23 22.89 -7.07 10.04
CA GLN A 23 22.87 -5.96 11.00
C GLN A 23 21.47 -5.32 11.12
N VAL A 24 20.77 -5.14 10.02
CA VAL A 24 19.37 -4.64 10.01
C VAL A 24 18.43 -5.58 10.76
N ASN A 25 18.60 -6.90 10.57
CA ASN A 25 17.79 -7.90 11.28
C ASN A 25 18.14 -7.97 12.78
N ALA A 26 19.41 -7.86 13.13
CA ALA A 26 19.85 -7.76 14.53
C ALA A 26 19.34 -6.48 15.21
N SER A 27 19.39 -5.34 14.51
CA SER A 27 18.86 -4.07 15.01
C SER A 27 17.34 -4.12 15.16
N LYS A 28 16.62 -4.77 14.26
CA LYS A 28 15.17 -5.02 14.42
C LYS A 28 14.86 -5.85 15.66
N ALA A 29 15.66 -6.88 15.94
CA ALA A 29 15.50 -7.71 17.13
C ALA A 29 15.84 -6.95 18.42
N ALA A 30 16.83 -6.06 18.42
CA ALA A 30 17.21 -5.22 19.54
C ALA A 30 16.16 -4.12 19.82
N LEU A 31 15.63 -3.46 18.78
CA LEU A 31 14.57 -2.42 18.90
C LEU A 31 13.24 -3.00 19.39
N SER A 32 12.99 -4.30 19.23
CA SER A 32 11.83 -4.98 19.81
C SER A 32 11.94 -5.17 21.33
N GLN A 33 13.08 -4.88 21.96
CA GLN A 33 13.30 -5.04 23.40
C GLN A 33 13.32 -3.72 24.19
N GLU A 34 13.39 -2.56 23.54
CA GLU A 34 13.42 -1.27 24.22
C GLU A 34 12.25 -0.37 23.76
N GLY A 35 11.27 -0.20 24.63
CA GLY A 35 10.32 0.91 24.58
C GLY A 35 8.86 0.53 24.40
N THR A 36 8.08 0.73 25.44
CA THR A 36 6.62 0.64 25.51
C THR A 36 5.93 1.61 24.57
N MET A 37 5.60 1.12 23.35
CA MET A 37 4.60 1.73 22.47
C MET A 37 3.29 0.95 22.56
N PRO A 38 2.11 1.53 22.20
CA PRO A 38 0.85 0.80 22.27
C PRO A 38 0.93 -0.47 21.42
N ASN A 39 0.78 -1.53 22.10
CA ASN A 39 1.18 -2.89 21.91
C ASN A 39 0.60 -3.53 20.63
N LYS A 40 1.44 -3.84 19.65
CA LYS A 40 1.26 -4.95 18.69
C LYS A 40 1.38 -6.32 19.38
N LYS A 41 0.92 -6.48 20.62
CA LYS A 41 0.92 -7.81 21.24
C LYS A 41 0.01 -8.72 20.43
N GLY A 42 0.61 -9.49 19.51
CA GLY A 42 -0.02 -10.55 18.77
C GLY A 42 -0.32 -10.29 17.29
N ALA A 43 -0.21 -9.07 16.75
CA ALA A 43 -0.45 -8.86 15.32
C ALA A 43 0.70 -9.45 14.48
N GLY A 44 0.38 -10.43 13.64
CA GLY A 44 1.33 -11.05 12.70
C GLY A 44 1.64 -10.15 11.50
N SER A 45 0.68 -9.28 11.10
CA SER A 45 0.81 -8.39 9.96
C SER A 45 0.11 -7.05 10.21
N SER A 46 0.55 -6.00 9.50
CA SER A 46 -0.13 -4.71 9.46
C SER A 46 -0.09 -4.13 8.05
N GLY A 47 -1.11 -3.39 7.68
CA GLY A 47 -1.23 -2.77 6.38
C GLY A 47 -2.18 -1.58 6.42
N THR A 48 -2.51 -1.10 5.25
CA THR A 48 -3.42 0.02 5.05
C THR A 48 -4.67 -0.47 4.33
N GLY A 49 -5.81 0.15 4.61
CA GLY A 49 -7.04 -0.04 3.87
C GLY A 49 -7.70 1.27 3.50
N VAL A 50 -8.64 1.24 2.58
CA VAL A 50 -9.43 2.38 2.15
C VAL A 50 -10.91 2.05 2.19
N PHE A 51 -11.71 2.92 2.81
CA PHE A 51 -13.16 2.84 2.72
C PHE A 51 -13.61 3.17 1.30
N VAL A 52 -14.41 2.30 0.71
CA VAL A 52 -15.01 2.46 -0.62
C VAL A 52 -16.52 2.63 -0.56
N SER A 53 -17.12 2.42 0.62
CA SER A 53 -18.54 2.62 0.91
C SER A 53 -18.71 3.27 2.28
N SER A 54 -19.70 4.12 2.43
CA SER A 54 -20.08 4.70 3.72
C SER A 54 -20.68 3.67 4.70
N GLU A 55 -20.94 2.46 4.24
CA GLU A 55 -21.49 1.35 5.02
C GLU A 55 -20.42 0.40 5.58
N GLY A 56 -19.12 0.81 5.53
CA GLY A 56 -18.03 0.10 6.15
C GLY A 56 -17.35 -0.96 5.28
N LEU A 57 -17.50 -0.88 3.95
CA LEU A 57 -16.74 -1.70 3.02
C LEU A 57 -15.35 -1.11 2.83
N ILE A 58 -14.31 -1.93 2.98
CA ILE A 58 -12.90 -1.54 2.94
C ILE A 58 -12.17 -2.43 1.95
N VAL A 59 -11.26 -1.84 1.17
CA VAL A 59 -10.32 -2.56 0.31
C VAL A 59 -8.93 -2.51 0.92
N THR A 60 -8.20 -3.62 0.82
CA THR A 60 -6.79 -3.74 1.23
C THR A 60 -6.06 -4.76 0.35
N ALA A 61 -4.78 -5.01 0.60
CA ALA A 61 -4.04 -6.10 -0.04
C ALA A 61 -4.34 -7.45 0.64
N ALA A 62 -4.42 -8.52 -0.16
CA ALA A 62 -4.73 -9.86 0.34
C ALA A 62 -3.70 -10.35 1.35
N HIS A 63 -2.40 -10.21 1.04
CA HIS A 63 -1.31 -10.68 1.91
C HIS A 63 -1.29 -10.02 3.31
N VAL A 64 -2.01 -8.90 3.50
CA VAL A 64 -2.15 -8.25 4.81
C VAL A 64 -3.05 -9.06 5.73
N VAL A 65 -4.09 -9.72 5.19
CA VAL A 65 -5.16 -10.36 5.95
C VAL A 65 -5.29 -11.86 5.72
N GLU A 66 -4.61 -12.38 4.70
CA GLU A 66 -4.65 -13.81 4.36
C GLU A 66 -4.05 -14.66 5.49
N GLY A 67 -4.79 -15.69 5.91
CA GLY A 67 -4.40 -16.57 7.02
C GLY A 67 -4.56 -15.96 8.42
N ALA A 68 -5.02 -14.73 8.55
CA ALA A 68 -5.25 -14.10 9.84
C ALA A 68 -6.46 -14.72 10.56
N SER A 69 -6.32 -15.01 11.85
CA SER A 69 -7.42 -15.48 12.70
C SER A 69 -8.36 -14.34 13.12
N LYS A 70 -7.87 -13.10 13.10
CA LYS A 70 -8.60 -11.89 13.44
C LYS A 70 -8.04 -10.69 12.67
N VAL A 71 -8.94 -9.86 12.16
CA VAL A 71 -8.57 -8.59 11.51
C VAL A 71 -9.23 -7.43 12.25
N GLU A 72 -8.46 -6.40 12.57
CA GLU A 72 -8.93 -5.18 13.19
C GLU A 72 -8.64 -3.96 12.30
N VAL A 73 -9.60 -3.04 12.27
CA VAL A 73 -9.48 -1.73 11.63
C VAL A 73 -9.36 -0.69 12.73
N CYS A 74 -8.27 0.08 12.70
CA CYS A 74 -8.02 1.14 13.67
C CYS A 74 -8.73 2.43 13.26
N LEU A 75 -9.64 2.89 14.10
CA LEU A 75 -10.40 4.12 13.92
C LEU A 75 -10.12 5.11 15.06
N PRO A 76 -10.38 6.42 14.88
CA PRO A 76 -10.22 7.42 15.93
C PRO A 76 -10.98 7.10 17.22
N GLY A 77 -12.10 6.37 17.13
CA GLY A 77 -12.92 5.93 18.27
C GLY A 77 -12.59 4.56 18.84
N GLY A 78 -11.47 3.95 18.43
CA GLY A 78 -11.03 2.61 18.83
C GLY A 78 -11.11 1.58 17.70
N ASN A 79 -10.48 0.44 17.93
CA ASN A 79 -10.41 -0.63 16.94
C ASN A 79 -11.77 -1.32 16.76
N ARG A 80 -12.06 -1.73 15.53
CA ARG A 80 -13.23 -2.56 15.20
C ARG A 80 -12.78 -3.84 14.51
N THR A 81 -13.36 -4.95 14.91
CA THR A 81 -13.15 -6.23 14.22
C THR A 81 -13.77 -6.15 12.82
N ALA A 82 -13.00 -6.56 11.82
CA ALA A 82 -13.45 -6.67 10.45
C ALA A 82 -13.71 -8.12 10.08
N THR A 83 -14.72 -8.33 9.23
CA THR A 83 -14.95 -9.59 8.54
C THR A 83 -14.26 -9.53 7.19
N VAL A 84 -13.47 -10.53 6.85
CA VAL A 84 -12.92 -10.72 5.51
C VAL A 84 -14.06 -11.26 4.64
N MET A 85 -14.49 -10.45 3.66
CA MET A 85 -15.63 -10.77 2.79
C MET A 85 -15.19 -11.52 1.53
N GLU A 86 -14.03 -11.14 0.97
CA GLU A 86 -13.48 -11.74 -0.24
C GLU A 86 -11.96 -11.55 -0.29
N ILE A 87 -11.26 -12.53 -0.85
CA ILE A 87 -9.82 -12.50 -1.13
C ILE A 87 -9.59 -12.91 -2.59
N ASP A 88 -8.84 -12.10 -3.31
CA ASP A 88 -8.24 -12.43 -4.61
C ASP A 88 -6.71 -12.50 -4.43
N SER A 89 -6.21 -13.69 -4.06
CA SER A 89 -4.77 -13.91 -3.85
C SER A 89 -3.97 -13.76 -5.14
N LYS A 90 -4.59 -13.91 -6.33
CA LYS A 90 -3.90 -13.73 -7.61
C LYS A 90 -3.54 -12.28 -7.88
N ASN A 91 -4.47 -11.37 -7.61
CA ASN A 91 -4.28 -9.93 -7.79
C ASN A 91 -3.88 -9.23 -6.48
N ASP A 92 -3.70 -9.98 -5.39
CA ASP A 92 -3.36 -9.45 -4.06
C ASP A 92 -4.35 -8.39 -3.56
N LEU A 93 -5.65 -8.66 -3.68
CA LEU A 93 -6.73 -7.79 -3.22
C LEU A 93 -7.60 -8.49 -2.18
N ALA A 94 -8.09 -7.76 -1.20
CA ALA A 94 -9.07 -8.24 -0.24
C ALA A 94 -10.14 -7.17 0.05
N ILE A 95 -11.36 -7.64 0.30
CA ILE A 95 -12.50 -6.82 0.74
C ILE A 95 -12.84 -7.19 2.17
N LEU A 96 -12.91 -6.17 3.02
CA LEU A 96 -13.27 -6.28 4.42
C LEU A 96 -14.56 -5.52 4.69
N ARG A 97 -15.26 -5.90 5.75
CA ARG A 97 -16.43 -5.18 6.27
C ARG A 97 -16.31 -4.97 7.76
N ILE A 98 -16.63 -3.76 8.20
CA ILE A 98 -16.89 -3.44 9.60
C ILE A 98 -18.35 -2.98 9.77
N GLY A 99 -18.90 -3.20 10.96
CA GLY A 99 -20.25 -2.74 11.27
C GLY A 99 -20.35 -1.22 11.45
N GLY A 100 -21.53 -0.66 11.19
CA GLY A 100 -21.83 0.76 11.28
C GLY A 100 -21.97 1.43 9.91
N SER A 101 -22.14 2.74 9.91
CA SER A 101 -22.32 3.55 8.70
C SER A 101 -21.80 4.98 8.91
N GLY A 102 -21.81 5.79 7.85
CA GLY A 102 -21.32 7.17 7.89
C GLY A 102 -19.80 7.28 7.76
N TYR A 103 -19.14 6.22 7.29
CA TYR A 103 -17.69 6.26 7.04
C TYR A 103 -17.38 7.12 5.82
N PRO A 104 -16.32 7.95 5.87
CA PRO A 104 -15.84 8.67 4.70
C PRO A 104 -15.31 7.67 3.67
N ALA A 105 -15.91 7.63 2.49
CA ALA A 105 -15.52 6.71 1.42
C ALA A 105 -14.79 7.43 0.28
N ALA A 106 -13.81 6.77 -0.30
CA ALA A 106 -13.07 7.25 -1.45
C ALA A 106 -13.76 6.81 -2.75
N PRO A 107 -13.92 7.70 -3.74
CA PRO A 107 -14.44 7.32 -5.03
C PRO A 107 -13.40 6.52 -5.82
N LEU A 108 -13.88 5.51 -6.54
CA LEU A 108 -13.10 4.67 -7.43
C LEU A 108 -13.33 5.10 -8.88
N ILE A 109 -12.28 5.18 -9.68
CA ILE A 109 -12.41 5.45 -11.12
C ILE A 109 -11.86 4.31 -11.98
N PRO A 110 -12.43 4.12 -13.19
CA PRO A 110 -11.94 3.11 -14.13
C PRO A 110 -10.49 3.35 -14.55
N SER A 111 -9.70 2.28 -14.58
CA SER A 111 -8.27 2.31 -14.92
C SER A 111 -7.97 2.83 -16.35
N ARG A 112 -8.94 2.75 -17.27
CA ARG A 112 -8.77 3.22 -18.66
C ARG A 112 -8.49 4.72 -18.83
N ASN A 113 -8.73 5.50 -17.77
CA ASN A 113 -8.56 6.95 -17.78
C ASN A 113 -7.19 7.39 -17.24
N ILE A 114 -6.28 6.45 -16.97
CA ILE A 114 -4.97 6.71 -16.37
C ILE A 114 -3.91 6.69 -17.48
N ASN A 115 -3.04 7.70 -17.45
CA ASN A 115 -1.99 7.91 -18.45
C ASN A 115 -0.59 7.72 -17.85
N LEU A 116 0.38 7.37 -18.69
CA LEU A 116 1.79 7.39 -18.34
C LEU A 116 2.21 8.82 -17.94
N GLY A 117 3.01 8.95 -16.89
CA GLY A 117 3.44 10.23 -16.35
C GLY A 117 2.38 10.99 -15.53
N GLN A 118 1.18 10.41 -15.35
CA GLN A 118 0.16 11.03 -14.52
C GLN A 118 0.60 11.09 -13.06
N SER A 119 0.47 12.27 -12.45
CA SER A 119 0.73 12.46 -11.02
C SER A 119 -0.26 11.68 -10.17
N VAL A 120 0.27 10.96 -9.18
CA VAL A 120 -0.50 10.17 -8.22
C VAL A 120 0.11 10.29 -6.83
N PHE A 121 -0.70 10.04 -5.80
CA PHE A 121 -0.22 10.00 -4.43
C PHE A 121 -0.85 8.85 -3.65
N THR A 122 -0.21 8.48 -2.56
CA THR A 122 -0.78 7.53 -1.61
C THR A 122 -0.71 8.07 -0.18
N ILE A 123 -1.63 7.60 0.64
CA ILE A 123 -1.64 7.83 2.08
C ILE A 123 -1.75 6.46 2.73
N GLY A 124 -0.85 6.15 3.66
CA GLY A 124 -0.83 4.86 4.32
C GLY A 124 -0.13 4.90 5.68
N PHE A 125 0.08 3.73 6.27
CA PHE A 125 0.65 3.56 7.61
C PHE A 125 1.96 2.74 7.55
N PRO A 126 3.03 3.29 6.92
CA PRO A 126 4.28 2.56 6.78
C PRO A 126 4.99 2.38 8.12
N ASN A 127 5.53 1.17 8.34
CA ASN A 127 6.42 0.85 9.48
C ASN A 127 5.95 1.48 10.80
N THR A 128 4.72 1.18 11.23
CA THR A 128 4.09 1.82 12.39
C THR A 128 4.92 1.70 13.68
N ASP A 129 5.76 0.68 13.78
CA ASP A 129 6.67 0.48 14.92
C ASP A 129 7.82 1.51 14.97
N ILE A 130 8.17 2.08 13.80
CA ILE A 130 9.26 3.07 13.66
C ILE A 130 8.68 4.48 13.47
N GLN A 131 7.69 4.61 12.58
CA GLN A 131 7.16 5.91 12.15
C GLN A 131 5.90 6.35 12.91
N GLY A 132 5.39 5.49 13.82
CA GLY A 132 4.15 5.73 14.54
C GLY A 132 2.89 5.51 13.70
N ALA A 133 1.74 5.49 14.34
CA ALA A 133 0.43 5.18 13.75
C ALA A 133 -0.26 6.37 13.04
N SER A 134 0.41 7.50 12.85
CA SER A 134 -0.13 8.58 12.02
C SER A 134 0.05 8.25 10.53
N PRO A 135 -0.93 8.53 9.67
CA PRO A 135 -0.81 8.27 8.23
C PRO A 135 0.30 9.13 7.60
N LYS A 136 0.98 8.57 6.61
CA LYS A 136 2.06 9.23 5.84
C LYS A 136 1.62 9.42 4.41
N PHE A 137 1.91 10.60 3.89
CA PHE A 137 1.68 10.98 2.49
C PHE A 137 2.95 10.78 1.68
N THR A 138 2.84 10.19 0.47
CA THR A 138 3.89 10.18 -0.55
C THR A 138 3.29 10.42 -1.92
N LYS A 139 4.04 11.10 -2.80
CA LYS A 139 3.64 11.46 -4.17
C LYS A 139 4.68 10.99 -5.19
N GLY A 140 4.22 10.71 -6.40
CA GLY A 140 5.02 10.33 -7.57
C GLY A 140 4.13 10.26 -8.81
N GLU A 141 4.52 9.45 -9.77
CA GLU A 141 3.87 9.32 -11.07
C GLU A 141 3.61 7.85 -11.43
N ILE A 142 2.73 7.63 -12.39
CA ILE A 142 2.60 6.37 -13.12
C ILE A 142 3.84 6.23 -14.04
N SER A 143 4.78 5.37 -13.67
CA SER A 143 6.04 5.15 -14.39
C SER A 143 5.89 4.16 -15.55
N SER A 144 4.93 3.24 -15.46
CA SER A 144 4.55 2.32 -16.55
C SER A 144 3.08 1.95 -16.45
N LEU A 145 2.45 1.72 -17.60
CA LEU A 145 1.08 1.22 -17.68
C LEU A 145 1.00 -0.30 -17.43
N ASN A 146 2.13 -0.96 -17.26
CA ASN A 146 2.24 -2.37 -16.90
C ASN A 146 3.13 -2.52 -15.66
N GLY A 147 2.92 -3.60 -14.92
CA GLY A 147 3.70 -3.96 -13.75
C GLY A 147 5.00 -4.71 -14.11
N MET A 148 5.49 -5.50 -13.15
CA MET A 148 6.70 -6.29 -13.32
C MET A 148 6.57 -7.26 -14.51
N ARG A 149 7.59 -7.29 -15.38
CA ARG A 149 7.63 -8.15 -16.59
C ARG A 149 6.40 -7.96 -17.50
N ASP A 150 5.98 -6.70 -17.65
CA ASP A 150 4.81 -6.30 -18.44
C ASP A 150 3.47 -6.86 -17.95
N GLU A 151 3.36 -7.18 -16.66
CA GLU A 151 2.12 -7.65 -16.03
C GLU A 151 0.99 -6.62 -16.22
N PRO A 152 -0.08 -6.94 -16.97
CA PRO A 152 -1.10 -5.96 -17.35
C PRO A 152 -2.03 -5.55 -16.19
N THR A 153 -2.06 -6.29 -15.08
CA THR A 153 -2.95 -6.05 -13.94
C THR A 153 -2.51 -4.89 -13.06
N GLN A 154 -1.27 -4.44 -13.21
CA GLN A 154 -0.65 -3.47 -12.32
C GLN A 154 -0.16 -2.21 -13.05
N TRP A 155 -0.08 -1.12 -12.31
CA TRP A 155 0.73 0.05 -12.63
C TRP A 155 2.11 -0.11 -12.00
N GLN A 156 3.18 0.30 -12.70
CA GLN A 156 4.43 0.64 -12.04
C GLN A 156 4.38 2.12 -11.65
N ILE A 157 4.79 2.43 -10.43
CA ILE A 157 4.72 3.78 -9.86
C ILE A 157 6.06 4.19 -9.25
N SER A 158 6.39 5.49 -9.33
CA SER A 158 7.55 6.09 -8.67
C SER A 158 7.25 6.53 -7.23
N VAL A 159 5.99 6.45 -6.79
CA VAL A 159 5.58 6.79 -5.42
C VAL A 159 6.38 5.98 -4.40
N PRO A 160 7.09 6.62 -3.45
CA PRO A 160 7.82 5.88 -2.41
C PRO A 160 6.88 5.05 -1.54
N VAL A 161 7.13 3.75 -1.46
CA VAL A 161 6.33 2.76 -0.73
C VAL A 161 7.22 1.98 0.23
N GLN A 162 6.72 1.72 1.42
CA GLN A 162 7.38 0.93 2.46
C GLN A 162 6.42 -0.13 3.02
N SER A 163 6.97 -1.07 3.80
CA SER A 163 6.18 -2.07 4.54
C SER A 163 5.09 -1.37 5.37
N GLY A 164 3.85 -1.83 5.28
CA GLY A 164 2.67 -1.19 5.88
C GLY A 164 1.87 -0.28 4.92
N ASN A 165 2.45 0.13 3.79
CA ASN A 165 1.67 0.78 2.72
C ASN A 165 0.86 -0.22 1.87
N SER A 166 1.08 -1.52 2.01
CA SER A 166 0.27 -2.55 1.34
C SER A 166 -1.22 -2.35 1.64
N GLY A 167 -2.04 -2.32 0.59
CA GLY A 167 -3.47 -2.01 0.66
C GLY A 167 -3.81 -0.52 0.62
N SER A 168 -2.82 0.39 0.62
CA SER A 168 -3.07 1.83 0.48
C SER A 168 -3.72 2.15 -0.86
N PRO A 169 -4.68 3.08 -0.90
CA PRO A 169 -5.18 3.62 -2.15
C PRO A 169 -4.10 4.42 -2.89
N LEU A 170 -4.02 4.25 -4.19
CA LEU A 170 -3.32 5.15 -5.09
C LEU A 170 -4.34 6.17 -5.60
N PHE A 171 -4.16 7.44 -5.28
CA PHE A 171 -5.06 8.52 -5.64
C PHE A 171 -4.55 9.32 -6.85
N ASP A 172 -5.47 9.81 -7.69
CA ASP A 172 -5.19 10.92 -8.60
C ASP A 172 -5.21 12.28 -7.86
N GLU A 173 -4.84 13.37 -8.53
CA GLU A 173 -4.84 14.72 -7.93
C GLU A 173 -6.23 15.25 -7.55
N SER A 174 -7.30 14.58 -7.95
CA SER A 174 -8.69 14.89 -7.55
C SER A 174 -9.13 14.11 -6.31
N GLY A 175 -8.33 13.15 -5.83
CA GLY A 175 -8.65 12.26 -4.72
C GLY A 175 -9.55 11.09 -5.10
N ASN A 176 -9.53 10.68 -6.38
CA ASN A 176 -10.12 9.43 -6.80
C ASN A 176 -9.10 8.30 -6.70
N VAL A 177 -9.50 7.15 -6.23
CA VAL A 177 -8.66 5.94 -6.21
C VAL A 177 -8.53 5.41 -7.64
N VAL A 178 -7.30 5.23 -8.10
CA VAL A 178 -6.95 4.70 -9.42
C VAL A 178 -6.37 3.29 -9.36
N GLY A 179 -5.99 2.85 -8.16
CA GLY A 179 -5.46 1.51 -7.90
C GLY A 179 -5.19 1.30 -6.42
N ILE A 180 -4.75 0.09 -6.07
CA ILE A 180 -4.39 -0.31 -4.70
C ILE A 180 -2.91 -0.71 -4.68
N VAL A 181 -2.13 -0.10 -3.81
CA VAL A 181 -0.71 -0.43 -3.61
C VAL A 181 -0.59 -1.82 -2.98
N VAL A 182 0.08 -2.75 -3.65
CA VAL A 182 0.15 -4.14 -3.20
C VAL A 182 1.56 -4.60 -2.89
N SER A 183 2.56 -4.12 -3.60
CA SER A 183 3.93 -4.53 -3.39
C SER A 183 4.93 -3.46 -3.81
N LYS A 184 6.15 -3.62 -3.34
CA LYS A 184 7.34 -2.95 -3.85
C LYS A 184 8.32 -4.00 -4.35
N LEU A 185 9.15 -3.64 -5.31
CA LEU A 185 10.29 -4.45 -5.65
C LEU A 185 11.19 -4.60 -4.42
N ASN A 186 11.56 -5.83 -4.07
CA ASN A 186 12.50 -6.05 -2.98
C ASN A 186 13.91 -5.62 -3.43
N ALA A 187 14.27 -4.37 -3.13
CA ALA A 187 15.53 -3.78 -3.56
C ALA A 187 16.76 -4.59 -3.13
N ILE A 188 16.69 -5.22 -1.95
CA ILE A 188 17.81 -6.06 -1.44
C ILE A 188 17.90 -7.36 -2.25
N GLU A 189 16.78 -8.05 -2.48
CA GLU A 189 16.73 -9.29 -3.25
C GLU A 189 17.15 -9.05 -4.71
N THR A 190 16.69 -7.94 -5.28
CA THR A 190 17.09 -7.55 -6.63
C THR A 190 18.57 -7.21 -6.71
N ALA A 191 19.10 -6.43 -5.75
CA ALA A 191 20.52 -6.11 -5.69
C ALA A 191 21.41 -7.37 -5.54
N VAL A 192 20.95 -8.35 -4.76
CA VAL A 192 21.66 -9.64 -4.63
C VAL A 192 21.65 -10.44 -5.93
N THR A 193 20.55 -10.33 -6.70
CA THR A 193 20.36 -11.12 -7.94
C THR A 193 20.97 -10.47 -9.16
N THR A 194 20.82 -9.14 -9.31
CA THR A 194 21.22 -8.40 -10.52
C THR A 194 22.47 -7.55 -10.33
N GLY A 195 22.85 -7.24 -9.10
CA GLY A 195 23.92 -6.28 -8.77
C GLY A 195 23.47 -4.82 -8.73
N ASP A 196 22.21 -4.52 -9.10
CA ASP A 196 21.65 -3.17 -9.14
C ASP A 196 20.78 -2.87 -7.93
N LEU A 197 20.95 -1.70 -7.31
CA LEU A 197 20.08 -1.20 -6.25
C LEU A 197 18.91 -0.44 -6.88
N ILE A 198 17.85 -1.15 -7.21
CA ILE A 198 16.64 -0.56 -7.78
C ILE A 198 15.87 0.22 -6.70
N GLN A 199 15.62 1.50 -6.95
CA GLN A 199 14.88 2.39 -6.06
C GLN A 199 13.61 2.92 -6.75
N ASN A 200 12.56 3.20 -5.95
CA ASN A 200 11.31 3.78 -6.43
C ASN A 200 10.59 3.00 -7.53
N VAL A 201 10.76 1.68 -7.57
CA VAL A 201 9.98 0.77 -8.39
C VAL A 201 8.98 0.06 -7.51
N ASN A 202 7.74 0.49 -7.58
CA ASN A 202 6.63 0.02 -6.77
C ASN A 202 5.43 -0.29 -7.67
N TYR A 203 4.45 -1.04 -7.16
CA TYR A 203 3.33 -1.52 -7.95
C TYR A 203 2.00 -1.28 -7.26
N ALA A 204 0.98 -0.99 -8.08
CA ALA A 204 -0.40 -0.88 -7.63
C ALA A 204 -1.33 -1.64 -8.58
N VAL A 205 -2.23 -2.43 -8.04
CA VAL A 205 -3.25 -3.15 -8.83
C VAL A 205 -4.28 -2.17 -9.36
N LYS A 206 -4.64 -2.33 -10.63
CA LYS A 206 -5.63 -1.51 -11.33
C LYS A 206 -7.03 -1.78 -10.82
N ASN A 207 -7.87 -0.75 -10.69
CA ASN A 207 -9.27 -0.88 -10.29
C ASN A 207 -10.09 -1.81 -11.20
N ALA A 208 -9.65 -2.04 -12.45
CA ALA A 208 -10.30 -2.98 -13.35
C ALA A 208 -10.42 -4.40 -12.75
N TYR A 209 -9.50 -4.77 -11.86
CA TYR A 209 -9.52 -6.06 -11.16
C TYR A 209 -10.24 -6.00 -9.81
N LEU A 210 -10.46 -4.81 -9.28
CA LEU A 210 -11.21 -4.57 -8.04
C LEU A 210 -12.71 -4.51 -8.29
N PHE A 211 -13.17 -3.88 -9.37
CA PHE A 211 -14.60 -3.70 -9.64
C PHE A 211 -15.41 -5.02 -9.65
N PRO A 212 -14.96 -6.13 -10.29
CA PRO A 212 -15.70 -7.39 -10.26
C PRO A 212 -15.89 -7.98 -8.85
N MET A 213 -14.96 -7.69 -7.93
CA MET A 213 -15.10 -8.09 -6.52
C MET A 213 -16.17 -7.24 -5.84
N LEU A 214 -16.17 -5.92 -6.07
CA LEU A 214 -17.10 -4.98 -5.44
C LEU A 214 -18.54 -5.15 -5.93
N GLU A 215 -18.76 -5.55 -7.19
CA GLU A 215 -20.09 -5.81 -7.78
C GLU A 215 -20.89 -6.89 -7.02
N LYS A 216 -20.23 -7.73 -6.23
CA LYS A 216 -20.88 -8.76 -5.40
C LYS A 216 -21.57 -8.18 -4.16
N PHE A 217 -21.31 -6.91 -3.84
CA PHE A 217 -21.86 -6.24 -2.66
C PHE A 217 -22.84 -5.17 -3.06
N PRO A 218 -24.00 -5.04 -2.35
CA PRO A 218 -25.04 -4.08 -2.68
C PRO A 218 -24.70 -2.65 -2.26
N ASP A 219 -23.51 -2.42 -1.73
CA ASP A 219 -23.09 -1.12 -1.21
C ASP A 219 -23.03 -0.05 -2.30
N LYS A 220 -23.50 1.14 -1.96
CA LYS A 220 -23.35 2.29 -2.85
C LYS A 220 -21.92 2.80 -2.79
N LEU A 221 -21.23 2.72 -3.91
CA LEU A 221 -19.90 3.29 -4.08
C LEU A 221 -20.00 4.79 -4.34
N GLU A 222 -19.02 5.56 -3.86
CA GLU A 222 -18.93 6.99 -4.12
C GLU A 222 -18.62 7.27 -5.60
N GLY A 223 -19.32 8.25 -6.17
CA GLY A 223 -19.10 8.69 -7.54
C GLY A 223 -17.77 9.45 -7.72
N PRO A 224 -17.22 9.46 -8.94
CA PRO A 224 -15.97 10.13 -9.25
C PRO A 224 -16.01 11.62 -8.89
N LYS A 225 -14.97 12.11 -8.21
CA LYS A 225 -14.73 13.53 -8.02
C LYS A 225 -14.17 14.12 -9.32
N LYS A 226 -14.79 15.20 -9.80
CA LYS A 226 -14.24 15.97 -10.92
C LYS A 226 -13.13 16.88 -10.39
N SER A 227 -12.07 17.06 -11.18
CA SER A 227 -11.06 18.08 -10.90
C SER A 227 -11.77 19.45 -10.82
N GLY A 228 -11.88 20.00 -9.62
CA GLY A 228 -12.45 21.34 -9.43
C GLY A 228 -11.34 22.37 -9.57
N PHE A 229 -11.53 23.35 -10.46
CA PHE A 229 -10.58 24.44 -10.72
C PHE A 229 -10.16 25.25 -9.47
N PHE A 230 -10.83 25.04 -8.32
CA PHE A 230 -10.66 25.86 -7.11
C PHE A 230 -10.25 25.10 -5.85
N LYS A 231 -10.14 23.76 -5.88
CA LYS A 231 -9.76 23.02 -4.68
C LYS A 231 -8.24 22.90 -4.59
N LYS A 232 -7.66 23.46 -3.52
CA LYS A 232 -6.23 23.31 -3.25
C LYS A 232 -5.87 21.84 -3.04
N PHE A 233 -4.72 21.41 -3.53
CA PHE A 233 -4.27 20.02 -3.45
C PHE A 233 -4.19 19.53 -2.01
N GLU A 234 -3.75 20.37 -1.07
CA GLU A 234 -3.70 20.05 0.36
C GLU A 234 -5.08 19.68 0.93
N SER A 235 -6.14 20.34 0.43
CA SER A 235 -7.52 20.01 0.83
C SER A 235 -7.97 18.67 0.26
N VAL A 236 -7.48 18.29 -0.94
CA VAL A 236 -7.75 16.96 -1.51
C VAL A 236 -7.06 15.89 -0.65
N VAL A 237 -5.80 16.12 -0.26
CA VAL A 237 -5.04 15.22 0.61
C VAL A 237 -5.71 15.03 1.98
N GLU A 238 -6.17 16.12 2.60
CA GLU A 238 -6.86 16.06 3.90
C GLU A 238 -8.20 15.30 3.81
N ASP A 239 -8.95 15.43 2.73
CA ASP A 239 -10.18 14.65 2.55
C ASP A 239 -9.89 13.19 2.23
N SER A 240 -8.87 12.92 1.41
CA SER A 240 -8.44 11.56 1.10
C SER A 240 -7.93 10.83 2.35
N LYS A 241 -7.21 11.53 3.22
CA LYS A 241 -6.70 10.98 4.49
C LYS A 241 -7.82 10.42 5.38
N LYS A 242 -9.00 11.03 5.36
CA LYS A 242 -10.15 10.57 6.15
C LYS A 242 -10.67 9.20 5.72
N THR A 243 -10.42 8.81 4.47
CA THR A 243 -10.90 7.53 3.92
C THR A 243 -9.97 6.36 4.19
N VAL A 244 -8.77 6.62 4.73
CA VAL A 244 -7.69 5.63 4.87
C VAL A 244 -7.60 5.16 6.32
N VAL A 245 -7.38 3.86 6.52
CA VAL A 245 -7.32 3.22 7.84
C VAL A 245 -6.14 2.27 7.97
N LEU A 246 -5.63 2.14 9.21
CA LEU A 246 -4.66 1.11 9.58
C LEU A 246 -5.39 -0.22 9.80
N ILE A 247 -4.84 -1.30 9.25
CA ILE A 247 -5.30 -2.67 9.42
C ILE A 247 -4.26 -3.44 10.24
N LEU A 248 -4.74 -4.17 11.24
CA LEU A 248 -3.97 -5.11 12.05
C LEU A 248 -4.53 -6.51 11.86
N ALA A 249 -3.68 -7.47 11.53
CA ALA A 249 -4.05 -8.87 11.32
C ALA A 249 -3.28 -9.78 12.30
N TYR A 250 -4.00 -10.71 12.95
CA TYR A 250 -3.49 -11.55 14.03
C TYR A 250 -3.56 -13.03 13.68
#